data_9540a5359e290ed55c7c02ccea67485f
#
_entry.id   9540a5359e290ed55c7c02ccea67485f
#
_cell.length_a   1.000
_cell.length_b   1.000
_cell.length_c   1.000
_cell.angle_alpha   90.00
_cell.angle_beta   90.00
_cell.angle_gamma   90.00
#
_symmetry.space_group_name_H-M   'P 1'
#
loop_
_entity.id
_entity.type
_entity.pdbx_description
1 polymer ?
#
loop_
_entity_poly.entity_id
_entity_poly.type
_entity_poly.pdbx_seq_one_letter_code
_entity_poly.pdbx_strand_id
1 'polypeptide(L)'
;MEETPTASDAADRSLVQRYLDGDRRAATDLVDRYQRPVFTVALRMLGNAQDAEDATQEVFGTVFRSLTTYDPRFRFFSWIYRMTVNQSLNVLKGRKTMVTLEEQLAIPAAGVAVDDALEAEEQVRKALTVLKPDDRAVVVLRYFGSLSYEEIAEVLEVPARTVKSRLFTARERLRTVLLSQGGD
;
A
#
# COMPACT_ATOMS: atom_id res chain seq x y z
N MET A 1 14.10 17.24 17.14
CA MET A 1 14.06 16.21 18.20
C MET A 1 14.23 14.90 17.46
N GLU A 2 15.43 14.31 17.54
CA GLU A 2 15.70 13.02 16.89
C GLU A 2 14.90 11.95 17.62
N GLU A 3 13.93 11.35 16.93
CA GLU A 3 13.23 10.17 17.45
C GLU A 3 14.24 9.02 17.59
N THR A 4 14.33 8.48 18.80
CA THR A 4 15.17 7.31 19.06
C THR A 4 14.71 6.15 18.16
N PRO A 5 15.62 5.51 17.37
CA PRO A 5 15.26 4.41 16.49
C PRO A 5 14.61 3.27 17.29
N THR A 6 13.51 2.73 16.78
CA THR A 6 12.90 1.55 17.39
C THR A 6 13.79 0.31 17.20
N ALA A 7 13.57 -0.74 18.00
CA ALA A 7 14.28 -2.03 17.79
C ALA A 7 14.05 -2.57 16.37
N SER A 8 12.89 -2.30 15.77
CA SER A 8 12.56 -2.63 14.38
C SER A 8 13.45 -1.89 13.38
N ASP A 9 13.62 -0.57 13.56
CA ASP A 9 14.44 0.26 12.67
C ASP A 9 15.92 -0.14 12.73
N ALA A 10 16.42 -0.52 13.91
CA ALA A 10 17.78 -1.01 14.08
C ALA A 10 18.01 -2.35 13.36
N ALA A 11 17.02 -3.26 13.43
CA ALA A 11 17.08 -4.55 12.73
C ALA A 11 17.09 -4.33 11.21
N ASP A 12 16.24 -3.42 10.69
CA ASP A 12 16.18 -3.10 9.27
C ASP A 12 17.50 -2.52 8.75
N ARG A 13 18.07 -1.56 9.47
CA ARG A 13 19.40 -1.00 9.13
C ARG A 13 20.49 -2.07 9.11
N SER A 14 20.48 -2.99 10.08
CA SER A 14 21.42 -4.10 10.11
C SER A 14 21.27 -5.02 8.91
N LEU A 15 20.04 -5.36 8.50
CA LEU A 15 19.79 -6.18 7.32
C LEU A 15 20.25 -5.50 6.03
N VAL A 16 19.94 -4.20 5.88
CA VAL A 16 20.39 -3.41 4.74
C VAL A 16 21.93 -3.39 4.67
N GLN A 17 22.60 -3.12 5.80
CA GLN A 17 24.06 -3.06 5.82
C GLN A 17 24.67 -4.41 5.47
N ARG A 18 24.19 -5.50 6.06
CA ARG A 18 24.64 -6.87 5.74
C ARG A 18 24.51 -7.18 4.25
N TYR A 19 23.38 -6.80 3.63
CA TYR A 19 23.20 -6.98 2.19
C TYR A 19 24.22 -6.19 1.37
N LEU A 20 24.45 -4.92 1.72
CA LEU A 20 25.44 -4.07 1.04
C LEU A 20 26.88 -4.59 1.21
N ASP A 21 27.17 -5.27 2.33
CA ASP A 21 28.46 -5.95 2.61
C ASP A 21 28.59 -7.31 1.89
N GLY A 22 27.57 -7.71 1.10
CA GLY A 22 27.59 -8.93 0.28
C GLY A 22 26.91 -10.16 0.89
N ASP A 23 26.27 -10.04 2.08
CA ASP A 23 25.49 -11.13 2.67
C ASP A 23 24.14 -11.26 1.94
N ARG A 24 24.08 -12.21 1.01
CA ARG A 24 22.85 -12.47 0.22
C ARG A 24 21.69 -13.00 1.07
N ARG A 25 21.93 -13.58 2.25
CA ARG A 25 20.87 -14.04 3.16
C ARG A 25 20.08 -12.87 3.71
N ALA A 26 20.71 -11.71 3.89
CA ALA A 26 20.02 -10.50 4.32
C ALA A 26 18.92 -10.04 3.34
N ALA A 27 19.05 -10.35 2.04
CA ALA A 27 17.98 -10.11 1.08
C ALA A 27 16.74 -10.97 1.37
N THR A 28 16.94 -12.26 1.66
CA THR A 28 15.85 -13.16 2.04
C THR A 28 15.18 -12.68 3.33
N ASP A 29 15.98 -12.33 4.35
CA ASP A 29 15.47 -11.81 5.63
C ASP A 29 14.63 -10.53 5.43
N LEU A 30 15.02 -9.61 4.52
CA LEU A 30 14.25 -8.43 4.16
C LEU A 30 12.95 -8.78 3.43
N VAL A 31 12.99 -9.72 2.48
CA VAL A 31 11.78 -10.20 1.79
C VAL A 31 10.81 -10.82 2.78
N ASP A 32 11.25 -11.75 3.61
CA ASP A 32 10.41 -12.44 4.59
C ASP A 32 9.73 -11.45 5.55
N ARG A 33 10.43 -10.39 5.91
CA ARG A 33 9.92 -9.36 6.81
C ARG A 33 8.87 -8.46 6.15
N TYR A 34 9.05 -8.11 4.88
CA TYR A 34 8.25 -7.08 4.19
C TYR A 34 7.30 -7.61 3.13
N GLN A 35 7.43 -8.85 2.66
CA GLN A 35 6.59 -9.39 1.59
C GLN A 35 5.10 -9.28 1.92
N ARG A 36 4.70 -9.78 3.09
CA ARG A 36 3.29 -9.75 3.50
C ARG A 36 2.75 -8.32 3.70
N PRO A 37 3.43 -7.41 4.42
CA PRO A 37 3.04 -6.01 4.52
C PRO A 37 2.92 -5.30 3.17
N VAL A 38 3.92 -5.43 2.30
CA VAL A 38 3.93 -4.82 0.95
C VAL A 38 2.77 -5.34 0.11
N PHE A 39 2.59 -6.68 0.06
CA PHE A 39 1.47 -7.30 -0.65
C PHE A 39 0.11 -6.80 -0.11
N THR A 40 -0.04 -6.71 1.20
CA THR A 40 -1.29 -6.22 1.80
C THR A 40 -1.60 -4.79 1.36
N VAL A 41 -0.61 -3.90 1.41
CA VAL A 41 -0.78 -2.51 0.94
C VAL A 41 -1.12 -2.47 -0.55
N ALA A 42 -0.39 -3.22 -1.39
CA ALA A 42 -0.64 -3.30 -2.82
C ALA A 42 -2.05 -3.84 -3.12
N LEU A 43 -2.47 -4.92 -2.47
CA LEU A 43 -3.79 -5.52 -2.62
C LEU A 43 -4.92 -4.54 -2.27
N ARG A 44 -4.79 -3.82 -1.16
CA ARG A 44 -5.79 -2.83 -0.74
C ARG A 44 -5.81 -1.60 -1.64
N MET A 45 -4.68 -1.25 -2.24
CA MET A 45 -4.59 -0.17 -3.24
C MET A 45 -5.20 -0.57 -4.58
N LEU A 46 -4.91 -1.77 -5.07
CA LEU A 46 -5.22 -2.23 -6.43
C LEU A 46 -6.56 -2.97 -6.54
N GLY A 47 -6.99 -3.63 -5.45
CA GLY A 47 -8.23 -4.41 -5.38
C GLY A 47 -8.20 -5.71 -6.21
N ASN A 48 -7.03 -6.14 -6.68
CA ASN A 48 -6.83 -7.34 -7.49
C ASN A 48 -5.56 -8.06 -7.04
N ALA A 49 -5.64 -9.37 -6.79
CA ALA A 49 -4.54 -10.14 -6.24
C ALA A 49 -3.37 -10.28 -7.24
N GLN A 50 -3.66 -10.51 -8.51
CA GLN A 50 -2.62 -10.65 -9.54
C GLN A 50 -1.80 -9.37 -9.68
N ASP A 51 -2.47 -8.21 -9.79
CA ASP A 51 -1.75 -6.94 -9.87
C ASP A 51 -1.00 -6.60 -8.58
N ALA A 52 -1.49 -7.06 -7.43
CA ALA A 52 -0.80 -6.89 -6.15
C ALA A 52 0.47 -7.75 -6.07
N GLU A 53 0.44 -8.98 -6.59
CA GLU A 53 1.61 -9.84 -6.70
C GLU A 53 2.65 -9.23 -7.63
N ASP A 54 2.25 -8.79 -8.81
CA ASP A 54 3.13 -8.16 -9.79
C ASP A 54 3.74 -6.86 -9.23
N ALA A 55 2.92 -6.02 -8.59
CA ALA A 55 3.41 -4.80 -7.93
C ALA A 55 4.38 -5.11 -6.78
N THR A 56 4.13 -6.16 -6.00
CA THR A 56 5.01 -6.60 -4.93
C THR A 56 6.37 -7.05 -5.46
N GLN A 57 6.39 -7.85 -6.51
CA GLN A 57 7.62 -8.29 -7.17
C GLN A 57 8.42 -7.09 -7.72
N GLU A 58 7.76 -6.15 -8.40
CA GLU A 58 8.42 -4.96 -8.94
C GLU A 58 8.97 -4.05 -7.84
N VAL A 59 8.25 -3.92 -6.70
CA VAL A 59 8.74 -3.19 -5.52
C VAL A 59 10.03 -3.81 -5.00
N PHE A 60 10.08 -5.12 -4.76
CA PHE A 60 11.32 -5.77 -4.29
C PHE A 60 12.44 -5.70 -5.34
N GLY A 61 12.13 -5.87 -6.62
CA GLY A 61 13.09 -5.64 -7.70
C GLY A 61 13.69 -4.23 -7.63
N THR A 62 12.86 -3.22 -7.41
CA THR A 62 13.31 -1.82 -7.28
C THR A 62 14.10 -1.60 -5.99
N VAL A 63 13.65 -2.16 -4.86
CA VAL A 63 14.37 -2.11 -3.59
C VAL A 63 15.79 -2.59 -3.77
N PHE A 64 16.02 -3.79 -4.29
CA PHE A 64 17.37 -4.35 -4.41
C PHE A 64 18.23 -3.65 -5.47
N ARG A 65 17.64 -3.11 -6.53
CA ARG A 65 18.38 -2.28 -7.51
C ARG A 65 18.82 -0.93 -6.94
N SER A 66 18.05 -0.37 -6.01
CA SER A 66 18.27 0.98 -5.46
C SER A 66 18.69 1.01 -3.99
N LEU A 67 18.99 -0.14 -3.37
CA LEU A 67 19.30 -0.23 -1.95
C LEU A 67 20.54 0.58 -1.56
N THR A 68 21.50 0.74 -2.48
CA THR A 68 22.68 1.62 -2.30
C THR A 68 22.32 3.11 -2.18
N THR A 69 21.11 3.51 -2.60
CA THR A 69 20.62 4.89 -2.50
C THR A 69 19.77 5.13 -1.25
N TYR A 70 19.50 4.07 -0.49
CA TYR A 70 18.76 4.19 0.76
C TYR A 70 19.54 5.01 1.77
N ASP A 71 18.90 6.06 2.30
CA ASP A 71 19.47 6.88 3.36
C ASP A 71 19.04 6.33 4.73
N PRO A 72 19.97 5.81 5.55
CA PRO A 72 19.65 5.21 6.85
C PRO A 72 19.15 6.23 7.91
N ARG A 73 19.13 7.53 7.61
CA ARG A 73 18.47 8.54 8.45
C ARG A 73 16.95 8.41 8.44
N PHE A 74 16.38 7.83 7.37
CA PHE A 74 14.97 7.54 7.25
C PHE A 74 14.68 6.09 7.66
N ARG A 75 13.44 5.80 8.00
CA ARG A 75 13.02 4.43 8.33
C ARG A 75 12.87 3.60 7.07
N PHE A 76 13.38 2.37 7.08
CA PHE A 76 13.32 1.49 5.92
C PHE A 76 11.89 1.17 5.50
N PHE A 77 10.98 0.98 6.47
CA PHE A 77 9.58 0.73 6.15
C PHE A 77 8.92 1.93 5.43
N SER A 78 9.26 3.17 5.79
CA SER A 78 8.73 4.36 5.08
C SER A 78 9.18 4.37 3.63
N TRP A 79 10.43 3.99 3.39
CA TRP A 79 11.00 3.93 2.05
C TRP A 79 10.35 2.84 1.18
N ILE A 80 10.19 1.59 1.70
CA ILE A 80 9.55 0.50 0.95
C ILE A 80 8.05 0.73 0.76
N TYR A 81 7.34 1.29 1.74
CA TYR A 81 5.92 1.62 1.59
C TYR A 81 5.68 2.75 0.60
N ARG A 82 6.58 3.74 0.53
CA ARG A 82 6.55 4.76 -0.52
C ARG A 82 6.65 4.12 -1.90
N MET A 83 7.59 3.20 -2.11
CA MET A 83 7.72 2.46 -3.36
C MET A 83 6.44 1.68 -3.68
N THR A 84 5.84 1.02 -2.68
CA THR A 84 4.61 0.24 -2.83
C THR A 84 3.42 1.11 -3.26
N VAL A 85 3.23 2.26 -2.60
CA VAL A 85 2.16 3.20 -2.96
C VAL A 85 2.40 3.77 -4.34
N ASN A 86 3.61 4.21 -4.66
CA ASN A 86 3.93 4.78 -5.97
C ASN A 86 3.73 3.75 -7.10
N GLN A 87 4.16 2.51 -6.91
CA GLN A 87 3.93 1.43 -7.88
C GLN A 87 2.43 1.17 -8.07
N SER A 88 1.67 1.09 -6.98
CA SER A 88 0.22 0.93 -7.04
C SER A 88 -0.47 2.09 -7.77
N LEU A 89 -0.05 3.32 -7.51
CA LEU A 89 -0.57 4.51 -8.22
C LEU A 89 -0.24 4.47 -9.72
N ASN A 90 0.94 3.99 -10.10
CA ASN A 90 1.34 3.84 -11.51
C ASN A 90 0.46 2.80 -12.22
N VAL A 91 0.20 1.65 -11.59
CA VAL A 91 -0.72 0.61 -12.11
C VAL A 91 -2.12 1.19 -12.30
N LEU A 92 -2.65 1.92 -11.31
CA LEU A 92 -3.98 2.56 -11.39
C LEU A 92 -4.06 3.61 -12.52
N LYS A 93 -3.00 4.39 -12.71
CA LYS A 93 -2.92 5.36 -13.82
C LYS A 93 -2.91 4.65 -15.17
N GLY A 94 -2.12 3.58 -15.30
CA GLY A 94 -2.05 2.77 -16.51
C GLY A 94 -3.43 2.18 -16.89
N ARG A 95 -4.14 1.61 -15.90
CA ARG A 95 -5.51 1.09 -16.11
C ARG A 95 -6.46 2.19 -16.62
N LYS A 96 -6.44 3.38 -16.02
CA LYS A 96 -7.30 4.49 -16.44
C LYS A 96 -7.05 4.88 -17.89
N THR A 97 -5.81 4.82 -18.34
CA THR A 97 -5.44 5.11 -19.74
C THR A 97 -5.93 4.00 -20.68
N MET A 98 -5.89 2.73 -20.26
CA MET A 98 -6.39 1.60 -21.05
C MET A 98 -7.92 1.58 -21.13
N VAL A 99 -8.63 1.84 -20.01
CA VAL A 99 -10.10 1.87 -19.96
C VAL A 99 -10.67 2.96 -20.90
N THR A 100 -9.98 4.09 -21.07
CA THR A 100 -10.39 5.10 -22.06
C THR A 100 -10.32 4.58 -23.50
N LEU A 101 -9.53 3.52 -23.77
CA LEU A 101 -9.49 2.84 -25.07
C LEU A 101 -10.49 1.67 -25.17
N GLU A 102 -10.89 1.05 -24.04
CA GLU A 102 -11.68 -0.19 -24.00
C GLU A 102 -13.11 -0.02 -23.47
N GLU A 103 -13.58 1.19 -23.22
CA GLU A 103 -14.91 1.48 -22.61
C GLU A 103 -16.11 0.98 -23.43
N GLN A 104 -15.88 0.20 -24.49
CA GLN A 104 -16.93 -0.44 -25.32
C GLN A 104 -17.17 -1.94 -25.03
N LEU A 105 -16.46 -2.60 -24.10
CA LEU A 105 -16.54 -4.05 -23.90
C LEU A 105 -16.41 -4.53 -22.45
N ALA A 106 -17.07 -3.94 -21.48
CA ALA A 106 -17.04 -4.44 -20.10
C ALA A 106 -18.27 -5.32 -19.77
N ILE A 107 -18.08 -6.62 -19.64
CA ILE A 107 -19.05 -7.57 -19.06
C ILE A 107 -18.78 -7.69 -17.56
N PRO A 108 -19.77 -7.48 -16.67
CA PRO A 108 -19.58 -7.69 -15.23
C PRO A 108 -19.42 -9.19 -14.92
N ALA A 109 -18.39 -9.54 -14.14
CA ALA A 109 -18.23 -10.90 -13.64
C ALA A 109 -19.31 -11.20 -12.58
N ALA A 110 -20.09 -12.25 -12.79
CA ALA A 110 -21.14 -12.72 -11.89
C ALA A 110 -20.55 -13.36 -10.62
N GLY A 111 -21.16 -13.04 -9.47
CA GLY A 111 -20.73 -13.56 -8.18
C GLY A 111 -21.08 -15.03 -7.98
N VAL A 112 -20.16 -15.73 -7.32
CA VAL A 112 -20.34 -17.09 -6.78
C VAL A 112 -20.63 -16.94 -5.30
N ALA A 113 -21.53 -17.77 -4.76
CA ALA A 113 -21.89 -17.78 -3.33
C ALA A 113 -20.66 -17.99 -2.44
N VAL A 114 -20.52 -17.20 -1.39
CA VAL A 114 -19.26 -16.99 -0.69
C VAL A 114 -19.47 -17.03 0.82
N ASP A 115 -18.53 -17.61 1.52
CA ASP A 115 -18.33 -17.62 2.97
C ASP A 115 -18.32 -16.17 3.54
N ASP A 116 -18.93 -15.93 4.70
CA ASP A 116 -19.10 -14.62 5.34
C ASP A 116 -17.79 -13.79 5.39
N ALA A 117 -16.64 -14.45 5.54
CA ALA A 117 -15.33 -13.82 5.56
C ALA A 117 -14.93 -13.25 4.19
N LEU A 118 -15.29 -13.94 3.12
CA LEU A 118 -15.03 -13.51 1.73
C LEU A 118 -15.97 -12.36 1.33
N GLU A 119 -17.22 -12.36 1.84
CA GLU A 119 -18.14 -11.23 1.64
C GLU A 119 -17.62 -9.97 2.31
N ALA A 120 -17.13 -10.06 3.56
CA ALA A 120 -16.54 -8.93 4.27
C ALA A 120 -15.30 -8.37 3.54
N GLU A 121 -14.46 -9.24 2.98
CA GLU A 121 -13.29 -8.84 2.20
C GLU A 121 -13.68 -8.12 0.91
N GLU A 122 -14.69 -8.63 0.21
CA GLU A 122 -15.22 -8.03 -1.00
C GLU A 122 -15.88 -6.67 -0.73
N GLN A 123 -16.60 -6.54 0.39
CA GLN A 123 -17.16 -5.26 0.83
C GLN A 123 -16.07 -4.23 1.11
N VAL A 124 -15.00 -4.62 1.81
CA VAL A 124 -13.84 -3.75 2.04
C VAL A 124 -13.19 -3.34 0.71
N ARG A 125 -13.01 -4.27 -0.21
CA ARG A 125 -12.45 -4.00 -1.54
C ARG A 125 -13.31 -2.98 -2.29
N LYS A 126 -14.63 -3.20 -2.37
CA LYS A 126 -15.58 -2.28 -3.01
C LYS A 126 -15.55 -0.89 -2.36
N ALA A 127 -15.57 -0.84 -1.03
CA ALA A 127 -15.52 0.41 -0.29
C ALA A 127 -14.23 1.20 -0.58
N LEU A 128 -13.08 0.55 -0.65
CA LEU A 128 -11.83 1.21 -0.98
C LEU A 128 -11.81 1.74 -2.43
N THR A 129 -12.47 1.08 -3.39
CA THR A 129 -12.47 1.52 -4.80
C THR A 129 -13.21 2.82 -5.04
N VAL A 130 -14.15 3.22 -4.18
CA VAL A 130 -14.86 4.52 -4.31
C VAL A 130 -13.99 5.72 -3.92
N LEU A 131 -12.88 5.47 -3.24
CA LEU A 131 -11.94 6.51 -2.85
C LEU A 131 -11.04 6.91 -4.03
N LYS A 132 -10.68 8.20 -4.09
CA LYS A 132 -9.59 8.64 -4.96
C LYS A 132 -8.31 7.92 -4.54
N PRO A 133 -7.38 7.60 -5.48
CA PRO A 133 -6.16 6.86 -5.16
C PRO A 133 -5.36 7.44 -3.99
N ASP A 134 -5.21 8.75 -3.90
CA ASP A 134 -4.49 9.42 -2.81
C ASP A 134 -5.19 9.30 -1.45
N ASP A 135 -6.53 9.39 -1.42
CA ASP A 135 -7.32 9.22 -0.20
C ASP A 135 -7.32 7.75 0.23
N ARG A 136 -7.35 6.82 -0.75
CA ARG A 136 -7.22 5.38 -0.52
C ARG A 136 -5.87 5.05 0.11
N ALA A 137 -4.76 5.63 -0.40
CA ALA A 137 -3.43 5.41 0.15
C ALA A 137 -3.35 5.76 1.64
N VAL A 138 -3.92 6.90 2.05
CA VAL A 138 -3.94 7.31 3.46
C VAL A 138 -4.72 6.32 4.33
N VAL A 139 -5.89 5.84 3.86
CA VAL A 139 -6.70 4.83 4.56
C VAL A 139 -5.95 3.51 4.65
N VAL A 140 -5.37 3.03 3.55
CA VAL A 140 -4.63 1.76 3.51
C VAL A 140 -3.43 1.79 4.47
N LEU A 141 -2.62 2.83 4.43
CA LEU A 141 -1.47 2.95 5.32
C LEU A 141 -1.90 3.06 6.79
N ARG A 142 -3.02 3.75 7.09
CA ARG A 142 -3.50 3.89 8.47
C ARG A 142 -4.03 2.59 9.05
N TYR A 143 -4.88 1.88 8.30
CA TYR A 143 -5.65 0.75 8.84
C TYR A 143 -5.03 -0.62 8.54
N PHE A 144 -4.29 -0.75 7.45
CA PHE A 144 -3.64 -2.00 7.05
C PHE A 144 -2.12 -1.96 7.24
N GLY A 145 -1.52 -0.76 7.14
CA GLY A 145 -0.11 -0.54 7.47
C GLY A 145 0.15 -0.23 8.95
N SER A 146 -0.90 0.08 9.72
CA SER A 146 -0.82 0.45 11.14
C SER A 146 0.07 1.68 11.42
N LEU A 147 0.21 2.59 10.46
CA LEU A 147 1.06 3.77 10.57
C LEU A 147 0.38 4.91 11.32
N SER A 148 1.17 5.71 12.05
CA SER A 148 0.78 7.01 12.60
C SER A 148 0.56 8.04 11.48
N TYR A 149 -0.01 9.20 11.79
CA TYR A 149 -0.19 10.27 10.81
C TYR A 149 1.15 10.84 10.34
N GLU A 150 2.10 10.90 11.23
CA GLU A 150 3.46 11.36 10.97
C GLU A 150 4.20 10.40 10.04
N GLU A 151 4.10 9.10 10.28
CA GLU A 151 4.67 8.07 9.40
C GLU A 151 4.01 8.04 8.02
N ILE A 152 2.68 8.20 7.95
CA ILE A 152 1.99 8.33 6.66
C ILE A 152 2.45 9.59 5.91
N ALA A 153 2.64 10.70 6.63
CA ALA A 153 3.14 11.95 6.06
C ALA A 153 4.55 11.75 5.46
N GLU A 154 5.42 11.01 6.15
CA GLU A 154 6.75 10.63 5.66
C GLU A 154 6.66 9.73 4.41
N VAL A 155 5.83 8.66 4.46
CA VAL A 155 5.63 7.75 3.31
C VAL A 155 5.12 8.46 2.08
N LEU A 156 4.14 9.36 2.22
CA LEU A 156 3.49 10.05 1.12
C LEU A 156 4.14 11.38 0.74
N GLU A 157 5.17 11.83 1.47
CA GLU A 157 5.85 13.13 1.28
C GLU A 157 4.88 14.32 1.31
N VAL A 158 3.91 14.28 2.23
CA VAL A 158 2.92 15.33 2.42
C VAL A 158 2.89 15.81 3.87
N PRO A 159 2.48 17.04 4.17
CA PRO A 159 2.30 17.48 5.54
C PRO A 159 1.29 16.61 6.32
N ALA A 160 1.52 16.36 7.61
CA ALA A 160 0.61 15.59 8.47
C ALA A 160 -0.82 16.16 8.49
N ARG A 161 -0.99 17.48 8.35
CA ARG A 161 -2.31 18.12 8.17
C ARG A 161 -3.04 17.62 6.93
N THR A 162 -2.32 17.33 5.83
CA THR A 162 -2.88 16.78 4.61
C THR A 162 -3.35 15.36 4.83
N VAL A 163 -2.60 14.55 5.58
CA VAL A 163 -3.00 13.19 5.98
C VAL A 163 -4.31 13.24 6.77
N LYS A 164 -4.41 14.13 7.78
CA LYS A 164 -5.64 14.31 8.58
C LYS A 164 -6.84 14.70 7.70
N SER A 165 -6.67 15.65 6.80
CA SER A 165 -7.71 16.11 5.88
C SER A 165 -8.16 15.00 4.92
N ARG A 166 -7.23 14.27 4.32
CA ARG A 166 -7.54 13.15 3.42
C ARG A 166 -8.25 12.01 4.16
N LEU A 167 -7.82 11.67 5.38
CA LEU A 167 -8.50 10.67 6.21
C LEU A 167 -9.92 11.08 6.56
N PHE A 168 -10.14 12.34 6.91
CA PHE A 168 -11.48 12.85 7.17
C PHE A 168 -12.38 12.72 5.93
N THR A 169 -11.93 13.20 4.78
CA THR A 169 -12.67 13.10 3.51
C THR A 169 -12.96 11.64 3.14
N ALA A 170 -11.97 10.76 3.28
CA ALA A 170 -12.13 9.33 2.99
C ALA A 170 -13.18 8.68 3.88
N ARG A 171 -13.15 8.96 5.20
CA ARG A 171 -14.13 8.41 6.16
C ARG A 171 -15.56 8.86 5.83
N GLU A 172 -15.77 10.13 5.50
CA GLU A 172 -17.10 10.63 5.10
C GLU A 172 -17.61 9.94 3.83
N ARG A 173 -16.74 9.72 2.85
CA ARG A 173 -17.10 8.96 1.64
C ARG A 173 -17.46 7.51 1.94
N LEU A 174 -16.62 6.83 2.73
CA LEU A 174 -16.87 5.44 3.13
C LEU A 174 -18.18 5.33 3.91
N ARG A 175 -18.44 6.24 4.85
CA ARG A 175 -19.70 6.29 5.60
C ARG A 175 -20.90 6.41 4.69
N THR A 176 -20.86 7.30 3.71
CA THR A 176 -21.97 7.49 2.76
C THR A 176 -22.24 6.21 1.98
N VAL A 177 -21.21 5.53 1.50
CA VAL A 177 -21.34 4.27 0.74
C VAL A 177 -21.89 3.15 1.60
N LEU A 178 -21.37 2.98 2.82
CA LEU A 178 -21.81 1.91 3.72
C LEU A 178 -23.27 2.11 4.18
N LEU A 179 -23.71 3.35 4.42
CA LEU A 179 -25.10 3.65 4.77
C LEU A 179 -26.05 3.43 3.60
N SER A 180 -25.61 3.65 2.36
CA SER A 180 -26.43 3.40 1.17
C SER A 180 -26.59 1.91 0.85
N GLN A 181 -25.71 1.04 1.35
CA GLN A 181 -25.75 -0.42 1.15
C GLN A 181 -26.49 -1.15 2.29
N GLY A 182 -26.68 -0.52 3.45
CA GLY A 182 -27.37 -1.10 4.63
C GLY A 182 -28.84 -0.70 4.77
N GLY A 183 -29.46 -0.16 3.75
CA GLY A 183 -30.83 0.37 3.76
C GLY A 183 -31.84 -0.44 2.93
N ASP A 184 -31.75 -1.78 2.92
CA ASP A 184 -32.80 -2.70 2.46
C ASP A 184 -33.20 -3.67 3.56
#